data_5d8326625e82cdfa5c8d1ea7c67a3a28
#
_entry.id   5d8326625e82cdfa5c8d1ea7c67a3a28
#
_cell.length_a   1.000
_cell.length_b   1.000
_cell.length_c   1.000
_cell.angle_alpha   90.00
_cell.angle_beta   90.00
_cell.angle_gamma   90.00
#
_symmetry.space_group_name_H-M   'P 1'
#
loop_
_entity.id
_entity.type
_entity.pdbx_description
1 polymer ?
#
loop_
_entity_poly.entity_id
_entity_poly.type
_entity_poly.pdbx_seq_one_letter_code
_entity_poly.pdbx_strand_id
1 'polypeptide(L)'
;MDVYRVSIEFVTWSYRLAKSLKGVDRHARDQLLRSSQSVPLNIAEGNGKIPSAERKRYQRIALGSALESAATIDVLAACGAIEPTAASEGKALLRRVVSMLTRMVSMPTQVREGIEYEYAYAYEYDEPRFPGINKKSTSPGDKPKD
;
A
#
# COMPACT_ATOMS: atom_id res chain seq x y z
N MET A 1 -14.22 -5.59 -3.49
CA MET A 1 -13.76 -4.25 -3.15
C MET A 1 -12.41 -4.31 -2.49
N ASP A 2 -11.59 -3.53 -2.97
CA ASP A 2 -10.18 -3.66 -2.84
C ASP A 2 -9.67 -2.80 -1.67
N VAL A 3 -8.99 -3.44 -0.72
CA VAL A 3 -8.35 -2.76 0.41
C VAL A 3 -7.34 -1.71 -0.07
N TYR A 4 -6.68 -1.96 -1.19
CA TYR A 4 -5.76 -1.02 -1.81
C TYR A 4 -6.47 0.29 -2.18
N ARG A 5 -7.62 0.21 -2.86
CA ARG A 5 -8.38 1.42 -3.25
C ARG A 5 -8.79 2.26 -2.04
N VAL A 6 -9.30 1.61 -0.98
CA VAL A 6 -9.69 2.33 0.24
C VAL A 6 -8.47 2.95 0.93
N SER A 7 -7.32 2.27 0.88
CA SER A 7 -6.07 2.84 1.43
C SER A 7 -5.61 4.07 0.65
N ILE A 8 -5.80 4.12 -0.67
CA ILE A 8 -5.53 5.31 -1.48
C ILE A 8 -6.51 6.45 -1.15
N GLU A 9 -7.80 6.15 -0.93
CA GLU A 9 -8.77 7.14 -0.45
C GLU A 9 -8.30 7.75 0.89
N PHE A 10 -7.79 6.92 1.80
CA PHE A 10 -7.25 7.38 3.08
C PHE A 10 -5.99 8.25 2.90
N VAL A 11 -5.07 7.88 2.02
CA VAL A 11 -3.90 8.72 1.70
C VAL A 11 -4.36 10.09 1.17
N THR A 12 -5.32 10.11 0.27
CA THR A 12 -5.87 11.36 -0.29
C THR A 12 -6.47 12.24 0.81
N TRP A 13 -7.22 11.66 1.73
CA TRP A 13 -7.75 12.35 2.89
C TRP A 13 -6.62 12.91 3.78
N SER A 14 -5.59 12.11 4.05
CA SER A 14 -4.43 12.51 4.86
C SER A 14 -3.68 13.69 4.26
N TYR A 15 -3.49 13.70 2.95
CA TYR A 15 -2.85 14.83 2.26
C TYR A 15 -3.68 16.12 2.32
N ARG A 16 -4.99 16.02 2.19
CA ARG A 16 -5.87 17.20 2.36
C ARG A 16 -5.77 17.76 3.77
N LEU A 17 -5.84 16.89 4.78
CA LEU A 17 -5.71 17.30 6.18
C LEU A 17 -4.34 17.92 6.47
N ALA A 18 -3.27 17.34 5.94
CA ALA A 18 -1.89 17.78 6.15
C ALA A 18 -1.66 19.24 5.74
N LYS A 19 -2.40 19.75 4.78
CA LYS A 19 -2.31 21.16 4.34
C LYS A 19 -2.68 22.16 5.45
N SER A 20 -3.52 21.78 6.39
CA SER A 20 -3.93 22.59 7.54
C SER A 20 -2.99 22.49 8.74
N LEU A 21 -2.16 21.44 8.82
CA LEU A 21 -1.28 21.15 9.95
C LEU A 21 0.07 21.87 9.80
N LYS A 22 0.27 22.92 10.61
CA LYS A 22 1.44 23.79 10.57
C LYS A 22 2.01 23.98 11.98
N GLY A 23 3.17 24.60 12.07
CA GLY A 23 3.79 24.96 13.35
C GLY A 23 4.07 23.72 14.21
N VAL A 24 3.51 23.68 15.40
CA VAL A 24 3.70 22.59 16.37
C VAL A 24 3.14 21.26 15.90
N ASP A 25 2.16 21.28 14.99
CA ASP A 25 1.50 20.08 14.45
C ASP A 25 2.30 19.44 13.32
N ARG A 26 3.39 20.06 12.87
CA ARG A 26 4.21 19.58 11.76
C ARG A 26 4.72 18.16 11.99
N HIS A 27 5.12 17.83 13.21
CA HIS A 27 5.63 16.49 13.52
C HIS A 27 4.55 15.41 13.37
N ALA A 28 3.37 15.66 13.92
CA ALA A 28 2.21 14.75 13.75
C ALA A 28 1.75 14.66 12.30
N ARG A 29 1.79 15.78 11.55
CA ARG A 29 1.54 15.79 10.11
C ARG A 29 2.47 14.83 9.36
N ASP A 30 3.78 14.94 9.61
CA ASP A 30 4.78 14.12 8.92
C ASP A 30 4.62 12.63 9.29
N GLN A 31 4.27 12.34 10.54
CA GLN A 31 3.95 11.01 11.02
C GLN A 31 2.71 10.44 10.31
N LEU A 32 1.64 11.22 10.19
CA LEU A 32 0.42 10.81 9.49
C LEU A 32 0.69 10.54 8.00
N LEU A 33 1.41 11.41 7.32
CA LEU A 33 1.76 11.23 5.91
C LEU A 33 2.59 9.97 5.68
N ARG A 34 3.57 9.73 6.53
CA ARG A 34 4.42 8.54 6.44
C ARG A 34 3.63 7.25 6.68
N SER A 35 2.86 7.20 7.74
CA SER A 35 2.08 6.00 8.09
C SER A 35 0.94 5.75 7.09
N SER A 36 0.26 6.78 6.61
CA SER A 36 -0.80 6.63 5.63
C SER A 36 -0.29 6.07 4.29
N GLN A 37 0.84 6.54 3.79
CA GLN A 37 1.46 6.04 2.56
C GLN A 37 1.98 4.61 2.71
N SER A 38 2.46 4.24 3.90
CA SER A 38 2.95 2.89 4.17
C SER A 38 1.87 1.82 3.99
N VAL A 39 0.60 2.15 4.17
CA VAL A 39 -0.51 1.19 4.01
C VAL A 39 -0.60 0.67 2.56
N PRO A 40 -0.88 1.50 1.54
CA PRO A 40 -0.99 1.01 0.17
C PRO A 40 0.32 0.45 -0.38
N LEU A 41 1.47 1.02 0.00
CA LEU A 41 2.76 0.53 -0.47
C LEU A 41 3.03 -0.91 0.00
N ASN A 42 2.74 -1.23 1.25
CA ASN A 42 2.91 -2.59 1.75
C ASN A 42 1.85 -3.56 1.20
N ILE A 43 0.63 -3.10 0.93
CA ILE A 43 -0.37 -3.92 0.24
C ILE A 43 0.12 -4.28 -1.16
N ALA A 44 0.60 -3.31 -1.92
CA ALA A 44 1.13 -3.51 -3.27
C ALA A 44 2.35 -4.43 -3.28
N GLU A 45 3.30 -4.19 -2.39
CA GLU A 45 4.50 -5.03 -2.23
C GLU A 45 4.12 -6.48 -1.90
N GLY A 46 3.20 -6.67 -0.95
CA GLY A 46 2.72 -7.98 -0.55
C GLY A 46 2.01 -8.73 -1.69
N ASN A 47 1.26 -8.01 -2.53
CA ASN A 47 0.58 -8.62 -3.67
C ASN A 47 1.53 -9.18 -4.72
N GLY A 48 2.73 -8.62 -4.84
CA GLY A 48 3.79 -9.13 -5.71
C GLY A 48 4.59 -10.31 -5.15
N LYS A 49 4.30 -10.78 -3.92
CA LYS A 49 5.08 -11.83 -3.26
C LYS A 49 4.42 -13.20 -3.33
N ILE A 50 5.23 -14.17 -3.73
CA ILE A 50 5.00 -15.61 -3.61
C ILE A 50 6.24 -16.16 -2.88
N PRO A 51 6.12 -16.83 -1.73
CA PRO A 51 4.95 -17.48 -1.15
C PRO A 51 4.11 -16.60 -0.21
N SER A 52 2.95 -17.12 0.15
CA SER A 52 1.91 -16.47 0.96
C SER A 52 2.36 -16.00 2.36
N ALA A 53 3.38 -16.63 2.93
CA ALA A 53 3.94 -16.22 4.24
C ALA A 53 4.57 -14.82 4.16
N GLU A 54 5.30 -14.52 3.08
CA GLU A 54 5.88 -13.21 2.87
C GLU A 54 4.82 -12.16 2.58
N ARG A 55 3.78 -12.50 1.80
CA ARG A 55 2.61 -11.65 1.60
C ARG A 55 1.96 -11.26 2.92
N LYS A 56 1.74 -12.22 3.82
CA LYS A 56 1.18 -11.95 5.16
C LYS A 56 2.05 -11.01 5.99
N ARG A 57 3.36 -11.10 5.85
CA ARG A 57 4.29 -10.17 6.52
C ARG A 57 4.01 -8.73 6.08
N TYR A 58 3.90 -8.46 4.79
CA TYR A 58 3.58 -7.14 4.28
C TYR A 58 2.19 -6.66 4.68
N GLN A 59 1.20 -7.55 4.69
CA GLN A 59 -0.15 -7.23 5.17
C GLN A 59 -0.16 -6.84 6.65
N ARG A 60 0.67 -7.48 7.49
CA ARG A 60 0.85 -7.10 8.90
C ARG A 60 1.51 -5.74 9.05
N ILE A 61 2.48 -5.41 8.21
CA ILE A 61 3.11 -4.08 8.20
C ILE A 61 2.08 -3.02 7.79
N ALA A 62 1.28 -3.28 6.76
CA ALA A 62 0.19 -2.39 6.35
C ALA A 62 -0.84 -2.18 7.48
N LEU A 63 -1.21 -3.25 8.19
CA LEU A 63 -2.12 -3.18 9.33
C LEU A 63 -1.53 -2.33 10.47
N GLY A 64 -0.26 -2.53 10.82
CA GLY A 64 0.45 -1.72 11.82
C GLY A 64 0.47 -0.24 11.43
N SER A 65 0.73 0.07 10.16
CA SER A 65 0.72 1.44 9.64
C SER A 65 -0.67 2.09 9.68
N ALA A 66 -1.72 1.32 9.43
CA ALA A 66 -3.10 1.81 9.57
C ALA A 66 -3.46 2.13 11.03
N LEU A 67 -3.04 1.29 11.97
CA LEU A 67 -3.22 1.53 13.42
C LEU A 67 -2.40 2.73 13.91
N GLU A 68 -1.17 2.89 13.43
CA GLU A 68 -0.34 4.06 13.70
C GLU A 68 -1.00 5.36 13.20
N SER A 69 -1.58 5.32 12.01
CA SER A 69 -2.34 6.45 11.46
C SER A 69 -3.57 6.79 12.32
N ALA A 70 -4.29 5.78 12.81
CA ALA A 70 -5.44 5.98 13.70
C ALA A 70 -5.02 6.64 15.03
N ALA A 71 -3.93 6.19 15.62
CA ALA A 71 -3.37 6.77 16.83
C ALA A 71 -2.93 8.22 16.61
N THR A 72 -2.31 8.53 15.47
CA THR A 72 -1.92 9.90 15.11
C THR A 72 -3.14 10.81 14.97
N ILE A 73 -4.23 10.35 14.38
CA ILE A 73 -5.50 11.09 14.31
C ILE A 73 -6.05 11.35 15.71
N ASP A 74 -6.00 10.35 16.61
CA ASP A 74 -6.46 10.51 17.99
C ASP A 74 -5.63 11.57 18.73
N VAL A 75 -4.31 11.59 18.53
CA VAL A 75 -3.43 12.62 19.11
C VAL A 75 -3.80 14.02 18.59
N LEU A 76 -3.98 14.17 17.28
CA LEU A 76 -4.35 15.45 16.65
C LEU A 76 -5.71 15.95 17.16
N ALA A 77 -6.68 15.06 17.32
CA ALA A 77 -8.00 15.40 17.85
C ALA A 77 -7.93 15.78 19.33
N ALA A 78 -7.19 15.03 20.15
CA ALA A 78 -7.02 15.30 21.58
C ALA A 78 -6.32 16.63 21.84
N CYS A 79 -5.37 17.01 20.96
CA CYS A 79 -4.67 18.30 21.05
C CYS A 79 -5.43 19.46 20.39
N GLY A 80 -6.63 19.24 19.87
CA GLY A 80 -7.45 20.26 19.21
C GLY A 80 -6.88 20.72 17.85
N ALA A 81 -5.97 19.96 17.26
CA ALA A 81 -5.35 20.31 15.97
C ALA A 81 -6.28 20.05 14.78
N ILE A 82 -7.26 19.17 14.93
CA ILE A 82 -8.26 18.83 13.91
C ILE A 82 -9.66 18.80 14.52
N GLU A 83 -10.66 19.09 13.68
CA GLU A 83 -12.07 19.00 14.08
C GLU A 83 -12.50 17.55 14.32
N PRO A 84 -13.44 17.30 15.25
CA PRO A 84 -13.98 15.95 15.50
C PRO A 84 -14.58 15.29 14.26
N THR A 85 -15.19 16.07 13.37
CA THR A 85 -15.74 15.59 12.08
C THR A 85 -14.65 15.07 11.15
N ALA A 86 -13.54 15.80 11.03
CA ALA A 86 -12.39 15.36 10.25
C ALA A 86 -11.78 14.07 10.81
N ALA A 87 -11.62 13.99 12.13
CA ALA A 87 -11.16 12.77 12.80
C ALA A 87 -12.06 11.57 12.51
N SER A 88 -13.39 11.76 12.57
CA SER A 88 -14.38 10.72 12.25
C SER A 88 -14.29 10.23 10.83
N GLU A 89 -14.10 11.12 9.86
CA GLU A 89 -13.95 10.76 8.44
C GLU A 89 -12.71 9.88 8.21
N GLY A 90 -11.55 10.31 8.70
CA GLY A 90 -10.31 9.54 8.56
C GLY A 90 -10.40 8.18 9.24
N LYS A 91 -10.97 8.12 10.44
CA LYS A 91 -11.15 6.87 11.18
C LYS A 91 -12.17 5.94 10.53
N ALA A 92 -13.18 6.45 9.81
CA ALA A 92 -14.12 5.63 9.06
C ALA A 92 -13.41 4.89 7.90
N LEU A 93 -12.53 5.55 7.16
CA LEU A 93 -11.71 4.93 6.13
C LEU A 93 -10.77 3.88 6.72
N LEU A 94 -10.09 4.21 7.82
CA LEU A 94 -9.20 3.29 8.51
C LEU A 94 -9.90 2.05 9.06
N ARG A 95 -11.12 2.17 9.60
CA ARG A 95 -11.89 1.00 10.04
C ARG A 95 -12.13 0.01 8.90
N ARG A 96 -12.42 0.50 7.70
CA ARG A 96 -12.59 -0.34 6.50
C ARG A 96 -11.27 -1.03 6.15
N VAL A 97 -10.17 -0.30 6.11
CA VAL A 97 -8.82 -0.83 5.82
C VAL A 97 -8.43 -1.89 6.86
N VAL A 98 -8.51 -1.56 8.14
CA VAL A 98 -8.14 -2.45 9.26
C VAL A 98 -8.99 -3.72 9.24
N SER A 99 -10.31 -3.61 9.06
CA SER A 99 -11.20 -4.77 9.00
C SER A 99 -10.83 -5.71 7.84
N MET A 100 -10.53 -5.18 6.67
CA MET A 100 -10.12 -5.98 5.51
C MET A 100 -8.74 -6.63 5.73
N LEU A 101 -7.74 -5.86 6.20
CA LEU A 101 -6.39 -6.38 6.47
C LEU A 101 -6.39 -7.45 7.57
N THR A 102 -7.13 -7.22 8.65
CA THR A 102 -7.27 -8.22 9.73
C THR A 102 -7.82 -9.54 9.20
N ARG A 103 -8.85 -9.48 8.37
CA ARG A 103 -9.42 -10.66 7.73
C ARG A 103 -8.40 -11.36 6.82
N MET A 104 -7.65 -10.59 6.02
CA MET A 104 -6.64 -11.12 5.11
C MET A 104 -5.49 -11.80 5.86
N VAL A 105 -5.03 -11.22 6.97
CA VAL A 105 -3.98 -11.80 7.82
C VAL A 105 -4.43 -13.07 8.53
N SER A 106 -5.71 -13.12 8.95
CA SER A 106 -6.28 -14.22 9.72
C SER A 106 -6.66 -15.44 8.86
N MET A 107 -6.81 -15.29 7.54
CA MET A 107 -7.14 -16.41 6.66
C MET A 107 -6.03 -17.47 6.60
N PRO A 108 -6.36 -18.78 6.63
CA PRO A 108 -5.39 -19.84 6.46
C PRO A 108 -4.65 -19.72 5.12
N THR A 109 -3.37 -20.00 5.13
CA THR A 109 -2.49 -19.89 3.95
C THR A 109 -2.92 -20.79 2.79
N GLN A 110 -3.40 -22.00 3.08
CA GLN A 110 -3.74 -23.02 2.08
C GLN A 110 -4.91 -22.65 1.16
N VAL A 111 -5.87 -21.84 1.64
CA VAL A 111 -7.03 -21.42 0.82
C VAL A 111 -6.65 -20.40 -0.24
N ARG A 112 -5.50 -19.77 -0.10
CA ARG A 112 -5.03 -18.69 -1.00
C ARG A 112 -4.06 -19.15 -2.08
N GLU A 113 -3.35 -20.24 -1.85
CA GLU A 113 -2.33 -20.71 -2.80
C GLU A 113 -2.92 -21.02 -4.18
N GLY A 114 -4.13 -21.60 -4.25
CA GLY A 114 -4.82 -21.88 -5.52
C GLY A 114 -5.22 -20.62 -6.30
N ILE A 115 -5.60 -19.55 -5.62
CA ILE A 115 -5.98 -18.27 -6.23
C ILE A 115 -4.73 -17.44 -6.58
N GLU A 116 -3.65 -17.56 -5.80
CA GLU A 116 -2.40 -16.87 -6.03
C GLU A 116 -1.70 -17.30 -7.32
N TYR A 117 -1.77 -18.57 -7.69
CA TYR A 117 -1.21 -19.07 -8.94
C TYR A 117 -1.91 -18.48 -10.17
N GLU A 118 -3.23 -18.31 -10.11
CA GLU A 118 -3.98 -17.75 -11.22
C GLU A 118 -3.68 -16.26 -11.46
N TYR A 119 -3.50 -15.48 -10.39
CA TYR A 119 -3.11 -14.06 -10.49
C TYR A 119 -1.64 -13.85 -10.86
N ALA A 120 -0.72 -14.69 -10.40
CA ALA A 120 0.70 -14.59 -10.76
C ALA A 120 0.91 -14.82 -12.27
N TYR A 121 0.23 -15.80 -12.85
CA TYR A 121 0.27 -16.05 -14.29
C TYR A 121 -0.39 -14.91 -15.12
N ALA A 122 -1.40 -14.24 -14.61
CA ALA A 122 -2.04 -13.11 -15.28
C ALA A 122 -1.12 -11.88 -15.38
N TYR A 123 -0.27 -11.63 -14.39
CA TYR A 123 0.68 -10.51 -14.42
C TYR A 123 1.94 -10.79 -15.22
N GLU A 124 2.33 -12.06 -15.40
CA GLU A 124 3.55 -12.44 -16.15
C GLU A 124 3.38 -12.29 -17.67
N TYR A 125 2.13 -12.24 -18.15
CA TYR A 125 1.81 -12.12 -19.59
C TYR A 125 1.35 -10.72 -20.02
N ASP A 126 1.13 -9.80 -19.09
CA ASP A 126 0.80 -8.41 -19.42
C ASP A 126 2.04 -7.52 -19.32
N GLU A 127 3.06 -7.81 -20.13
CA GLU A 127 4.11 -6.82 -20.38
C GLU A 127 3.46 -5.61 -21.06
N PRO A 128 3.55 -4.40 -20.44
CA PRO A 128 3.13 -3.21 -21.16
C PRO A 128 4.01 -3.09 -22.41
N ARG A 129 3.42 -3.30 -23.57
CA ARG A 129 4.06 -3.00 -24.86
C ARG A 129 4.26 -1.49 -24.91
N PHE A 130 5.45 -1.05 -24.53
CA PHE A 130 5.88 0.31 -24.85
C PHE A 130 6.13 0.37 -26.35
N PRO A 131 5.32 1.08 -27.16
CA PRO A 131 5.64 1.28 -28.56
C PRO A 131 6.84 2.23 -28.63
N GLY A 132 8.01 1.71 -29.03
CA GLY A 132 9.11 2.58 -29.41
C GLY A 132 10.53 2.19 -28.99
N ILE A 133 10.81 1.00 -28.44
CA ILE A 133 12.21 0.58 -28.25
C ILE A 133 12.58 -0.47 -29.31
N ASN A 134 13.16 0.04 -30.38
CA ASN A 134 13.75 -0.76 -31.45
C ASN A 134 15.00 -1.46 -30.92
N LYS A 135 14.89 -2.75 -30.56
CA LYS A 135 16.07 -3.59 -30.30
C LYS A 135 16.79 -3.81 -31.60
N LYS A 136 17.84 -3.04 -31.87
CA LYS A 136 18.83 -3.40 -32.86
C LYS A 136 19.45 -4.74 -32.49
N SER A 137 19.20 -5.74 -33.32
CA SER A 137 19.79 -7.05 -33.25
C SER A 137 21.32 -6.93 -33.39
N THR A 138 22.04 -7.27 -32.33
CA THR A 138 23.45 -7.66 -32.47
C THR A 138 23.50 -9.18 -32.53
N SER A 139 23.67 -9.68 -33.74
CA SER A 139 24.02 -11.08 -33.97
C SER A 139 25.43 -11.37 -33.44
N PRO A 140 25.63 -12.50 -32.74
CA PRO A 140 26.97 -12.97 -32.44
C PRO A 140 27.46 -13.85 -33.60
N GLY A 141 28.43 -13.37 -34.31
CA GLY A 141 29.09 -14.17 -35.36
C GLY A 141 30.15 -13.37 -36.09
N ASP A 142 31.39 -13.44 -35.62
CA ASP A 142 32.51 -13.87 -36.45
C ASP A 142 33.79 -13.85 -35.60
N LYS A 143 34.35 -15.04 -35.46
CA LYS A 143 35.73 -15.23 -34.99
C LYS A 143 36.62 -15.07 -36.21
N PRO A 144 37.70 -14.28 -36.18
CA PRO A 144 38.74 -14.39 -37.17
C PRO A 144 39.57 -15.66 -36.90
N LYS A 145 39.76 -16.38 -37.99
CA LYS A 145 40.79 -17.40 -38.11
C LYS A 145 42.10 -16.70 -38.38
N ASP A 146 43.12 -17.33 -37.88
CA ASP A 146 44.56 -17.21 -38.06
C ASP A 146 45.30 -16.38 -37.04
#